data_d05f83bdf558e0574428307ac955d53c
#
_entry.id   d05f83bdf558e0574428307ac955d53c
#
_cell.length_a   1.000
_cell.length_b   1.000
_cell.length_c   1.000
_cell.angle_alpha   90.00
_cell.angle_beta   90.00
_cell.angle_gamma   90.00
#
_symmetry.space_group_name_H-M   'P 1'
#
loop_
_entity.id
_entity.type
_entity.pdbx_description
1 polymer ?
#
loop_
_entity_poly.entity_id
_entity_poly.type
_entity_poly.pdbx_seq_one_letter_code
_entity_poly.pdbx_strand_id
1 'polypeptide(L)'
;YDPGIFKAFFLAGGPGSGKTFVTKKITGGLGLKNVNSDTAFEVALKKAGLSLDMPASQEKERDEIRARSKRLTAKRLDLYIMGRLGLVIDSTARDTKKIEIGLSALKRLGYDCYMIFVNTSLDVALARNAKRDRKVPRDITIKSHKQIQANMGYLQRIFGMKNFIVIDNNKFNDDILEKSYKMVRKIVKKPIQNYTAKMWLKKELEKRQIKEDINIPIKVGDVVKGGKFKNKSITVKKIGKNDKGDITIN
;
A
#
# COMPACT_ATOMS: atom_id res chain seq x y z
N TYR A 1 -4.98 -3.92 14.62
CA TYR A 1 -5.48 -4.61 13.42
C TYR A 1 -5.44 -3.66 12.23
N ASP A 2 -4.71 -4.02 11.15
CA ASP A 2 -4.66 -3.24 9.91
C ASP A 2 -5.88 -3.61 9.04
N PRO A 3 -6.83 -2.69 8.79
CA PRO A 3 -8.03 -3.00 8.01
C PRO A 3 -7.72 -3.40 6.56
N GLY A 4 -6.56 -3.02 6.04
CA GLY A 4 -6.10 -3.35 4.69
C GLY A 4 -5.36 -4.68 4.57
N ILE A 5 -5.19 -5.43 5.66
CA ILE A 5 -4.44 -6.69 5.65
C ILE A 5 -4.94 -7.65 4.54
N PHE A 6 -4.03 -8.24 3.78
CA PHE A 6 -4.32 -9.09 2.62
C PHE A 6 -5.12 -8.43 1.49
N LYS A 7 -5.10 -7.09 1.37
CA LYS A 7 -5.68 -6.36 0.23
C LYS A 7 -4.56 -5.75 -0.61
N ALA A 8 -4.60 -5.93 -1.92
CA ALA A 8 -3.65 -5.34 -2.84
C ALA A 8 -4.37 -4.66 -4.02
N PHE A 9 -4.08 -3.39 -4.22
CA PHE A 9 -4.61 -2.60 -5.33
C PHE A 9 -3.48 -2.29 -6.30
N PHE A 10 -3.58 -2.80 -7.51
CA PHE A 10 -2.70 -2.44 -8.62
C PHE A 10 -3.26 -1.20 -9.32
N LEU A 11 -2.40 -0.23 -9.59
CA LEU A 11 -2.80 0.97 -10.30
C LEU A 11 -2.42 0.85 -11.78
N ALA A 12 -3.30 1.31 -12.64
CA ALA A 12 -3.06 1.45 -14.06
C ALA A 12 -3.39 2.87 -14.53
N GLY A 13 -2.62 3.37 -15.49
CA GLY A 13 -2.80 4.69 -16.07
C GLY A 13 -1.49 5.27 -16.57
N GLY A 14 -1.53 5.95 -17.70
CA GLY A 14 -0.36 6.51 -18.40
C GLY A 14 0.14 7.82 -17.80
N PRO A 15 1.23 8.36 -18.37
CA PRO A 15 1.67 9.73 -18.09
C PRO A 15 0.50 10.70 -18.33
N GLY A 16 0.28 11.64 -17.42
CA GLY A 16 -0.81 12.62 -17.54
C GLY A 16 -2.21 12.12 -17.14
N SER A 17 -2.40 10.82 -16.86
CA SER A 17 -3.72 10.31 -16.45
C SER A 17 -4.21 10.81 -15.09
N GLY A 18 -3.34 11.43 -14.29
CA GLY A 18 -3.69 11.89 -12.93
C GLY A 18 -3.71 10.77 -11.89
N LYS A 19 -3.13 9.62 -12.20
CA LYS A 19 -3.10 8.44 -11.34
C LYS A 19 -2.69 8.75 -9.88
N THR A 20 -1.61 9.48 -9.67
CA THR A 20 -1.12 9.85 -8.33
C THR A 20 -2.15 10.66 -7.53
N PHE A 21 -2.80 11.62 -8.17
CA PHE A 21 -3.86 12.43 -7.55
C PHE A 21 -5.07 11.60 -7.17
N VAL A 22 -5.60 10.82 -8.12
CA VAL A 22 -6.76 9.93 -7.91
C VAL A 22 -6.45 8.95 -6.77
N THR A 23 -5.29 8.29 -6.82
CA THR A 23 -4.88 7.32 -5.80
C THR A 23 -4.85 7.96 -4.41
N LYS A 24 -4.22 9.13 -4.26
CA LYS A 24 -4.16 9.84 -2.97
C LYS A 24 -5.57 10.12 -2.42
N LYS A 25 -6.50 10.50 -3.28
CA LYS A 25 -7.89 10.80 -2.90
C LYS A 25 -8.67 9.55 -2.49
N ILE A 26 -8.56 8.46 -3.27
CA ILE A 26 -9.40 7.26 -3.06
C ILE A 26 -8.82 6.24 -2.08
N THR A 27 -7.55 6.34 -1.70
CA THR A 27 -6.89 5.44 -0.73
C THR A 27 -6.45 6.14 0.54
N GLY A 28 -6.58 7.46 0.62
CA GLY A 28 -6.17 8.25 1.78
C GLY A 28 -6.87 7.80 3.06
N GLY A 29 -6.13 7.69 4.16
CA GLY A 29 -6.67 7.30 5.47
C GLY A 29 -7.06 5.82 5.63
N LEU A 30 -6.85 4.98 4.60
CA LEU A 30 -7.23 3.56 4.63
C LEU A 30 -6.10 2.62 5.12
N GLY A 31 -4.97 3.15 5.58
CA GLY A 31 -3.84 2.35 6.09
C GLY A 31 -3.02 1.62 5.02
N LEU A 32 -3.38 1.75 3.73
CA LEU A 32 -2.70 1.07 2.63
C LEU A 32 -1.28 1.62 2.41
N LYS A 33 -0.33 0.74 2.17
CA LYS A 33 1.08 1.07 1.92
C LYS A 33 1.31 1.33 0.44
N ASN A 34 1.72 2.55 0.11
CA ASN A 34 2.00 2.94 -1.27
C ASN A 34 3.38 2.44 -1.72
N VAL A 35 3.40 1.63 -2.78
CA VAL A 35 4.60 1.09 -3.42
C VAL A 35 4.82 1.81 -4.74
N ASN A 36 5.56 2.92 -4.68
CA ASN A 36 5.85 3.78 -5.82
C ASN A 36 7.32 4.21 -5.80
N SER A 37 8.08 3.81 -6.82
CA SER A 37 9.49 4.20 -6.95
C SER A 37 9.67 5.62 -7.51
N ASP A 38 8.66 6.20 -8.16
CA ASP A 38 8.77 7.52 -8.77
C ASP A 38 8.86 8.61 -7.71
N THR A 39 8.04 8.53 -6.66
CA THR A 39 8.11 9.47 -5.54
C THR A 39 9.48 9.43 -4.84
N ALA A 40 10.01 8.23 -4.58
CA ALA A 40 11.33 8.06 -3.98
C ALA A 40 12.43 8.63 -4.89
N PHE A 41 12.30 8.44 -6.18
CA PHE A 41 13.21 8.95 -7.19
C PHE A 41 13.20 10.49 -7.26
N GLU A 42 12.03 11.11 -7.32
CA GLU A 42 11.91 12.58 -7.35
C GLU A 42 12.51 13.25 -6.09
N VAL A 43 12.26 12.67 -4.92
CA VAL A 43 12.87 13.16 -3.67
C VAL A 43 14.39 13.00 -3.69
N ALA A 44 14.90 11.89 -4.22
CA ALA A 44 16.33 11.65 -4.30
C ALA A 44 17.03 12.56 -5.32
N LEU A 45 16.40 12.85 -6.46
CA LEU A 45 16.91 13.85 -7.43
C LEU A 45 17.03 15.24 -6.80
N LYS A 46 15.97 15.70 -6.13
CA LYS A 46 15.99 17.01 -5.44
C LYS A 46 17.08 17.08 -4.38
N LYS A 47 17.30 16.01 -3.60
CA LYS A 47 18.39 15.96 -2.59
C LYS A 47 19.78 15.98 -3.20
N ALA A 48 19.93 15.43 -4.41
CA ALA A 48 21.19 15.44 -5.14
C ALA A 48 21.40 16.73 -5.96
N GLY A 49 20.47 17.68 -5.92
CA GLY A 49 20.54 18.92 -6.71
C GLY A 49 20.33 18.71 -8.22
N LEU A 50 19.78 17.55 -8.63
CA LEU A 50 19.55 17.24 -10.04
C LEU A 50 18.20 17.78 -10.53
N SER A 51 18.17 18.18 -11.81
CA SER A 51 16.96 18.71 -12.42
C SER A 51 15.88 17.65 -12.64
N LEU A 52 14.62 18.02 -12.40
CA LEU A 52 13.47 17.21 -12.74
C LEU A 52 13.17 17.17 -14.25
N ASP A 53 13.75 18.08 -15.04
CA ASP A 53 13.66 18.07 -16.51
C ASP A 53 14.52 16.96 -17.13
N MET A 54 15.38 16.31 -16.34
CA MET A 54 16.21 15.18 -16.74
C MET A 54 17.08 15.44 -17.96
N PRO A 55 17.93 16.50 -17.95
CA PRO A 55 18.82 16.79 -19.07
C PRO A 55 19.81 15.65 -19.29
N ALA A 56 20.26 15.48 -20.54
CA ALA A 56 21.21 14.44 -20.92
C ALA A 56 22.54 14.53 -20.15
N SER A 57 22.97 15.74 -19.81
CA SER A 57 24.19 15.97 -19.01
C SER A 57 24.19 15.33 -17.63
N GLN A 58 23.01 15.04 -17.07
CA GLN A 58 22.84 14.41 -15.75
C GLN A 58 22.42 12.92 -15.84
N GLU A 59 22.55 12.30 -17.02
CA GLU A 59 22.01 10.96 -17.26
C GLU A 59 22.59 9.90 -16.33
N LYS A 60 23.92 9.86 -16.20
CA LYS A 60 24.62 8.85 -15.40
C LYS A 60 24.19 8.89 -13.92
N GLU A 61 24.28 10.06 -13.29
CA GLU A 61 23.90 10.23 -11.88
C GLU A 61 22.42 9.96 -11.64
N ARG A 62 21.57 10.44 -12.56
CA ARG A 62 20.14 10.20 -12.55
C ARG A 62 19.81 8.70 -12.59
N ASP A 63 20.50 7.94 -13.44
CA ASP A 63 20.22 6.51 -13.61
C ASP A 63 20.68 5.69 -12.40
N GLU A 64 21.79 6.08 -11.74
CA GLU A 64 22.22 5.50 -10.47
C GLU A 64 21.18 5.73 -9.37
N ILE A 65 20.67 6.97 -9.23
CA ILE A 65 19.62 7.32 -8.29
C ILE A 65 18.32 6.54 -8.61
N ARG A 66 18.00 6.39 -9.89
CA ARG A 66 16.83 5.62 -10.34
C ARG A 66 16.95 4.15 -9.95
N ALA A 67 18.10 3.54 -10.18
CA ALA A 67 18.37 2.16 -9.79
C ALA A 67 18.27 1.97 -8.27
N ARG A 68 18.85 2.88 -7.49
CA ARG A 68 18.75 2.87 -6.01
C ARG A 68 17.32 3.00 -5.53
N SER A 69 16.55 3.94 -6.10
CA SER A 69 15.13 4.15 -5.76
C SER A 69 14.28 2.90 -6.02
N LYS A 70 14.52 2.22 -7.15
CA LYS A 70 13.85 0.95 -7.47
C LYS A 70 14.20 -0.15 -6.45
N ARG A 71 15.50 -0.31 -6.10
CA ARG A 71 15.94 -1.31 -5.10
C ARG A 71 15.31 -1.06 -3.72
N LEU A 72 15.29 0.19 -3.27
CA LEU A 72 14.68 0.54 -1.98
C LEU A 72 13.17 0.29 -1.98
N THR A 73 12.49 0.58 -3.09
CA THR A 73 11.04 0.33 -3.22
C THR A 73 10.75 -1.17 -3.22
N ALA A 74 11.57 -1.98 -3.87
CA ALA A 74 11.44 -3.44 -3.83
C ALA A 74 11.61 -3.98 -2.41
N LYS A 75 12.66 -3.57 -1.68
CA LYS A 75 12.86 -3.97 -0.28
C LYS A 75 11.68 -3.57 0.63
N ARG A 76 11.10 -2.38 0.42
CA ARG A 76 9.89 -1.96 1.16
C ARG A 76 8.70 -2.85 0.85
N LEU A 77 8.50 -3.19 -0.43
CA LEU A 77 7.43 -4.11 -0.82
C LEU A 77 7.58 -5.46 -0.14
N ASP A 78 8.79 -6.02 -0.11
CA ASP A 78 9.08 -7.30 0.57
C ASP A 78 8.69 -7.24 2.05
N LEU A 79 9.09 -6.18 2.77
CA LEU A 79 8.72 -5.97 4.17
C LEU A 79 7.20 -5.86 4.38
N TYR A 80 6.50 -5.14 3.49
CA TYR A 80 5.04 -5.02 3.56
C TYR A 80 4.36 -6.37 3.29
N ILE A 81 4.88 -7.16 2.34
CA ILE A 81 4.38 -8.50 2.04
C ILE A 81 4.65 -9.45 3.21
N MET A 82 5.80 -9.38 3.88
CA MET A 82 6.08 -10.16 5.09
C MET A 82 5.04 -9.92 6.17
N GLY A 83 4.65 -8.66 6.40
CA GLY A 83 3.58 -8.27 7.33
C GLY A 83 2.16 -8.47 6.80
N ARG A 84 2.00 -8.93 5.55
CA ARG A 84 0.68 -9.05 4.88
C ARG A 84 -0.13 -7.74 4.85
N LEU A 85 0.57 -6.59 4.90
CA LEU A 85 -0.05 -5.27 4.95
C LEU A 85 -0.84 -4.97 3.67
N GLY A 86 -1.82 -4.08 3.77
CA GLY A 86 -2.56 -3.59 2.62
C GLY A 86 -1.67 -2.78 1.67
N LEU A 87 -1.77 -3.04 0.37
CA LEU A 87 -0.86 -2.51 -0.66
C LEU A 87 -1.59 -1.68 -1.70
N VAL A 88 -0.94 -0.59 -2.13
CA VAL A 88 -1.22 0.12 -3.37
C VAL A 88 0.05 0.07 -4.22
N ILE A 89 0.02 -0.70 -5.30
CA ILE A 89 1.17 -0.95 -6.17
C ILE A 89 1.05 -0.09 -7.41
N ASP A 90 1.88 0.95 -7.50
CA ASP A 90 1.87 1.84 -8.65
C ASP A 90 2.53 1.18 -9.86
N SER A 91 1.79 1.10 -10.95
CA SER A 91 2.26 0.61 -12.24
C SER A 91 1.69 1.47 -13.38
N THR A 92 2.34 1.42 -14.53
CA THR A 92 1.80 2.06 -15.74
C THR A 92 0.85 1.14 -16.50
N ALA A 93 0.84 -0.15 -16.19
CA ALA A 93 0.12 -1.19 -16.91
C ALA A 93 0.56 -1.40 -18.39
N ARG A 94 1.76 -0.97 -18.75
CA ARG A 94 2.37 -1.28 -20.06
C ARG A 94 2.88 -2.72 -20.13
N ASP A 95 3.52 -3.17 -19.06
CA ASP A 95 4.07 -4.52 -18.93
C ASP A 95 3.08 -5.43 -18.20
N THR A 96 2.23 -6.10 -18.98
CA THR A 96 1.21 -7.00 -18.45
C THR A 96 1.81 -8.25 -17.81
N LYS A 97 2.94 -8.76 -18.33
CA LYS A 97 3.63 -9.93 -17.74
C LYS A 97 4.10 -9.66 -16.32
N LYS A 98 4.70 -8.49 -16.09
CA LYS A 98 5.13 -8.09 -14.75
C LYS A 98 3.95 -7.98 -13.77
N ILE A 99 2.82 -7.45 -14.22
CA ILE A 99 1.60 -7.37 -13.41
C ILE A 99 1.07 -8.77 -13.10
N GLU A 100 1.02 -9.66 -14.09
CA GLU A 100 0.54 -11.03 -13.92
C GLU A 100 1.39 -11.84 -12.94
N ILE A 101 2.73 -11.72 -13.02
CA ILE A 101 3.65 -12.36 -12.07
C ILE A 101 3.38 -11.85 -10.64
N GLY A 102 3.29 -10.51 -10.47
CA GLY A 102 3.00 -9.91 -9.16
C GLY A 102 1.64 -10.30 -8.61
N LEU A 103 0.61 -10.30 -9.47
CA LEU A 103 -0.74 -10.73 -9.15
C LEU A 103 -0.78 -12.19 -8.68
N SER A 104 -0.13 -13.09 -9.43
CA SER A 104 -0.07 -14.52 -9.12
C SER A 104 0.68 -14.77 -7.81
N ALA A 105 1.79 -14.06 -7.57
CA ALA A 105 2.55 -14.15 -6.33
C ALA A 105 1.71 -13.73 -5.12
N LEU A 106 1.03 -12.57 -5.20
CA LEU A 106 0.20 -12.08 -4.11
C LEU A 106 -1.02 -12.97 -3.86
N LYS A 107 -1.68 -13.47 -4.91
CA LYS A 107 -2.81 -14.41 -4.77
C LYS A 107 -2.39 -15.69 -4.06
N ARG A 108 -1.21 -16.26 -4.35
CA ARG A 108 -0.66 -17.44 -3.64
C ARG A 108 -0.44 -17.17 -2.15
N LEU A 109 -0.09 -15.95 -1.78
CA LEU A 109 0.06 -15.53 -0.39
C LEU A 109 -1.27 -15.23 0.33
N GLY A 110 -2.40 -15.33 -0.38
CA GLY A 110 -3.74 -15.12 0.17
C GLY A 110 -4.31 -13.73 0.00
N TYR A 111 -3.65 -12.84 -0.77
CA TYR A 111 -4.19 -11.50 -1.03
C TYR A 111 -5.42 -11.51 -1.93
N ASP A 112 -6.40 -10.68 -1.59
CA ASP A 112 -7.44 -10.24 -2.50
C ASP A 112 -6.86 -9.08 -3.35
N CYS A 113 -6.78 -9.29 -4.65
CA CYS A 113 -6.13 -8.37 -5.57
C CYS A 113 -7.15 -7.65 -6.45
N TYR A 114 -6.97 -6.34 -6.58
CA TYR A 114 -7.84 -5.44 -7.35
C TYR A 114 -7.02 -4.60 -8.30
N MET A 115 -7.61 -4.19 -9.42
CA MET A 115 -7.04 -3.21 -10.34
C MET A 115 -7.85 -1.91 -10.26
N ILE A 116 -7.16 -0.78 -10.15
CA ILE A 116 -7.72 0.55 -10.31
C ILE A 116 -7.13 1.15 -11.59
N PHE A 117 -7.96 1.27 -12.61
CA PHE A 117 -7.59 1.81 -13.92
C PHE A 117 -8.05 3.26 -14.02
N VAL A 118 -7.09 4.20 -14.01
CA VAL A 118 -7.37 5.63 -14.18
C VAL A 118 -7.37 5.94 -15.67
N ASN A 119 -8.57 6.07 -16.22
CA ASN A 119 -8.80 6.31 -17.63
C ASN A 119 -8.83 7.81 -17.95
N THR A 120 -8.18 8.19 -19.04
CA THR A 120 -8.22 9.53 -19.62
C THR A 120 -8.10 9.44 -21.14
N SER A 121 -8.65 10.40 -21.84
CA SER A 121 -8.37 10.59 -23.28
C SER A 121 -6.89 10.97 -23.49
N LEU A 122 -6.40 10.74 -24.68
CA LEU A 122 -5.02 11.08 -25.04
C LEU A 122 -4.77 12.59 -24.93
N ASP A 123 -5.72 13.41 -25.37
CA ASP A 123 -5.60 14.87 -25.36
C ASP A 123 -5.49 15.42 -23.93
N VAL A 124 -6.34 14.92 -23.02
CA VAL A 124 -6.28 15.29 -21.60
C VAL A 124 -4.95 14.84 -20.98
N ALA A 125 -4.48 13.65 -21.31
CA ALA A 125 -3.21 13.14 -20.81
C ALA A 125 -2.03 13.99 -21.29
N LEU A 126 -2.01 14.37 -22.57
CA LEU A 126 -0.98 15.24 -23.16
C LEU A 126 -1.00 16.64 -22.54
N ALA A 127 -2.18 17.25 -22.44
CA ALA A 127 -2.33 18.60 -21.86
C ALA A 127 -1.85 18.63 -20.39
N ARG A 128 -2.18 17.61 -19.60
CA ARG A 128 -1.74 17.50 -18.21
C ARG A 128 -0.24 17.22 -18.10
N ASN A 129 0.30 16.37 -18.96
CA ASN A 129 1.74 16.06 -18.97
C ASN A 129 2.58 17.29 -19.29
N ALA A 130 2.11 18.16 -20.19
CA ALA A 130 2.80 19.41 -20.53
C ALA A 130 2.91 20.41 -19.36
N LYS A 131 1.95 20.36 -18.41
CA LYS A 131 1.90 21.24 -17.22
C LYS A 131 2.69 20.71 -16.01
N ARG A 132 3.32 19.53 -16.12
CA ARG A 132 4.08 18.95 -14.99
C ARG A 132 5.50 19.48 -14.94
N ASP A 133 6.07 19.58 -13.74
CA ASP A 133 7.51 19.88 -13.55
C ASP A 133 8.36 18.80 -14.24
N ARG A 134 8.04 17.53 -14.02
CA ARG A 134 8.66 16.38 -14.72
C ARG A 134 7.81 15.97 -15.91
N LYS A 135 8.21 16.39 -17.09
CA LYS A 135 7.52 16.07 -18.35
C LYS A 135 8.03 14.75 -18.92
N VAL A 136 7.12 13.97 -19.48
CA VAL A 136 7.44 12.80 -20.29
C VAL A 136 7.37 13.22 -21.77
N PRO A 137 8.33 12.86 -22.63
CA PRO A 137 8.27 13.17 -24.06
C PRO A 137 6.91 12.81 -24.68
N ARG A 138 6.46 13.64 -25.61
CA ARG A 138 5.13 13.53 -26.20
C ARG A 138 4.89 12.19 -26.89
N ASP A 139 5.87 11.73 -27.66
CA ASP A 139 5.87 10.45 -28.39
C ASP A 139 5.77 9.25 -27.42
N ILE A 140 6.53 9.29 -26.31
CA ILE A 140 6.49 8.28 -25.24
C ILE A 140 5.12 8.29 -24.55
N THR A 141 4.52 9.47 -24.34
CA THR A 141 3.19 9.58 -23.73
C THR A 141 2.13 8.95 -24.65
N ILE A 142 2.16 9.26 -25.96
CA ILE A 142 1.25 8.68 -26.95
C ILE A 142 1.40 7.15 -27.01
N LYS A 143 2.64 6.66 -27.16
CA LYS A 143 2.93 5.22 -27.21
C LYS A 143 2.45 4.51 -25.95
N SER A 144 2.73 5.10 -24.79
CA SER A 144 2.29 4.54 -23.50
C SER A 144 0.77 4.50 -23.39
N HIS A 145 0.08 5.58 -23.76
CA HIS A 145 -1.38 5.65 -23.71
C HIS A 145 -2.01 4.56 -24.58
N LYS A 146 -1.61 4.46 -25.86
CA LYS A 146 -2.11 3.43 -26.80
C LYS A 146 -1.90 2.01 -26.26
N GLN A 147 -0.71 1.71 -25.74
CA GLN A 147 -0.39 0.39 -25.20
C GLN A 147 -1.21 0.06 -23.95
N ILE A 148 -1.42 1.02 -23.06
CA ILE A 148 -2.21 0.82 -21.83
C ILE A 148 -3.67 0.57 -22.16
N GLN A 149 -4.24 1.31 -23.12
CA GLN A 149 -5.61 1.08 -23.59
C GLN A 149 -5.77 -0.30 -24.24
N ALA A 150 -4.82 -0.71 -25.07
CA ALA A 150 -4.82 -2.04 -25.67
C ALA A 150 -4.74 -3.17 -24.63
N ASN A 151 -4.04 -2.95 -23.51
CA ASN A 151 -3.89 -3.93 -22.45
C ASN A 151 -5.13 -4.03 -21.53
N MET A 152 -6.08 -3.11 -21.61
CA MET A 152 -7.22 -3.04 -20.67
C MET A 152 -8.03 -4.33 -20.62
N GLY A 153 -8.40 -4.89 -21.77
CA GLY A 153 -9.18 -6.13 -21.86
C GLY A 153 -8.45 -7.34 -21.26
N TYR A 154 -7.13 -7.43 -21.49
CA TYR A 154 -6.31 -8.46 -20.86
C TYR A 154 -6.27 -8.31 -19.33
N LEU A 155 -6.07 -7.09 -18.83
CA LEU A 155 -6.04 -6.81 -17.40
C LEU A 155 -7.40 -7.11 -16.75
N GLN A 156 -8.52 -6.76 -17.39
CA GLN A 156 -9.85 -7.11 -16.92
C GLN A 156 -10.03 -8.62 -16.76
N ARG A 157 -9.50 -9.41 -17.70
CA ARG A 157 -9.58 -10.87 -17.66
C ARG A 157 -8.79 -11.46 -16.49
N ILE A 158 -7.54 -11.05 -16.26
CA ILE A 158 -6.68 -11.65 -15.21
C ILE A 158 -7.06 -11.23 -13.79
N PHE A 159 -7.61 -10.02 -13.59
CA PHE A 159 -8.15 -9.58 -12.31
C PHE A 159 -9.57 -10.05 -12.07
N GLY A 160 -10.35 -10.25 -13.14
CA GLY A 160 -11.78 -10.47 -13.12
C GLY A 160 -12.58 -9.17 -13.03
N MET A 161 -13.71 -9.10 -13.73
CA MET A 161 -14.54 -7.88 -13.87
C MET A 161 -14.94 -7.26 -12.52
N LYS A 162 -15.24 -8.10 -11.51
CA LYS A 162 -15.64 -7.63 -10.15
C LYS A 162 -14.50 -6.97 -9.37
N ASN A 163 -13.24 -7.22 -9.77
CA ASN A 163 -12.05 -6.70 -9.11
C ASN A 163 -11.33 -5.63 -9.97
N PHE A 164 -11.97 -5.19 -11.05
CA PHE A 164 -11.44 -4.20 -11.97
C PHE A 164 -12.27 -2.92 -11.89
N ILE A 165 -11.69 -1.87 -11.33
CA ILE A 165 -12.33 -0.57 -11.10
C ILE A 165 -11.81 0.40 -12.13
N VAL A 166 -12.70 0.96 -12.96
CA VAL A 166 -12.37 2.02 -13.91
C VAL A 166 -12.80 3.36 -13.34
N ILE A 167 -11.89 4.32 -13.31
CA ILE A 167 -12.14 5.69 -12.87
C ILE A 167 -11.92 6.61 -14.07
N ASP A 168 -12.98 7.22 -14.56
CA ASP A 168 -12.88 8.26 -15.57
C ASP A 168 -12.33 9.55 -14.93
N ASN A 169 -11.17 9.98 -15.41
CA ASN A 169 -10.50 11.19 -14.95
C ASN A 169 -10.29 12.19 -16.09
N ASN A 170 -11.18 12.23 -17.08
CA ASN A 170 -11.15 13.24 -18.13
C ASN A 170 -11.41 14.65 -17.61
N LYS A 171 -12.40 14.76 -16.73
CA LYS A 171 -12.73 16.01 -16.02
C LYS A 171 -12.60 15.78 -14.53
N PHE A 172 -12.21 16.82 -13.80
CA PHE A 172 -12.26 16.78 -12.35
C PHE A 172 -13.72 16.62 -11.89
N ASN A 173 -13.98 15.60 -11.08
CA ASN A 173 -15.31 15.32 -10.57
C ASN A 173 -15.21 14.73 -9.15
N ASP A 174 -15.58 15.52 -8.15
CA ASP A 174 -15.52 15.10 -6.74
C ASP A 174 -16.46 13.93 -6.46
N ASP A 175 -17.65 13.87 -7.10
CA ASP A 175 -18.61 12.76 -6.90
C ASP A 175 -18.02 11.41 -7.35
N ILE A 176 -17.30 11.38 -8.47
CA ILE A 176 -16.63 10.18 -8.95
C ILE A 176 -15.56 9.76 -7.97
N LEU A 177 -14.77 10.70 -7.46
CA LEU A 177 -13.71 10.43 -6.48
C LEU A 177 -14.30 9.93 -5.16
N GLU A 178 -15.37 10.55 -4.67
CA GLU A 178 -16.05 10.14 -3.44
C GLU A 178 -16.67 8.74 -3.57
N LYS A 179 -17.39 8.47 -4.67
CA LYS A 179 -17.94 7.14 -4.96
C LYS A 179 -16.81 6.09 -5.02
N SER A 180 -15.71 6.41 -5.68
CA SER A 180 -14.55 5.53 -5.79
C SER A 180 -13.89 5.29 -4.42
N TYR A 181 -13.76 6.32 -3.57
CA TYR A 181 -13.29 6.19 -2.20
C TYR A 181 -14.19 5.28 -1.38
N LYS A 182 -15.51 5.49 -1.42
CA LYS A 182 -16.49 4.63 -0.72
C LYS A 182 -16.38 3.17 -1.17
N MET A 183 -16.17 2.95 -2.47
CA MET A 183 -15.97 1.60 -3.03
C MET A 183 -14.68 0.96 -2.50
N VAL A 184 -13.54 1.64 -2.58
CA VAL A 184 -12.24 1.15 -2.07
C VAL A 184 -12.32 0.89 -0.57
N ARG A 185 -12.90 1.80 0.20
CA ARG A 185 -13.13 1.64 1.65
C ARG A 185 -13.97 0.41 1.96
N LYS A 186 -15.05 0.15 1.20
CA LYS A 186 -15.86 -1.06 1.34
C LYS A 186 -15.06 -2.33 1.07
N ILE A 187 -14.20 -2.32 0.05
CA ILE A 187 -13.31 -3.44 -0.28
C ILE A 187 -12.31 -3.69 0.85
N VAL A 188 -11.66 -2.65 1.35
CA VAL A 188 -10.67 -2.74 2.44
C VAL A 188 -11.30 -3.34 3.70
N LYS A 189 -12.57 -2.99 4.00
CA LYS A 189 -13.31 -3.50 5.16
C LYS A 189 -13.89 -4.90 4.97
N LYS A 190 -13.84 -5.49 3.77
CA LYS A 190 -14.35 -6.86 3.56
C LYS A 190 -13.56 -7.87 4.42
N PRO A 191 -14.24 -8.79 5.11
CA PRO A 191 -13.59 -9.86 5.84
C PRO A 191 -12.70 -10.70 4.92
N ILE A 192 -11.62 -11.22 5.48
CA ILE A 192 -10.71 -12.13 4.78
C ILE A 192 -11.44 -13.47 4.59
N GLN A 193 -11.57 -13.90 3.33
CA GLN A 193 -12.21 -15.16 2.97
C GLN A 193 -11.22 -16.23 2.55
N ASN A 194 -10.04 -15.82 2.04
CA ASN A 194 -9.02 -16.74 1.55
C ASN A 194 -8.50 -17.65 2.67
N TYR A 195 -8.47 -18.96 2.42
CA TYR A 195 -8.02 -19.96 3.41
C TYR A 195 -6.56 -19.75 3.83
N THR A 196 -5.66 -19.49 2.87
CA THR A 196 -4.22 -19.24 3.17
C THR A 196 -4.06 -18.04 4.09
N ALA A 197 -4.82 -16.97 3.84
CA ALA A 197 -4.80 -15.77 4.68
C ALA A 197 -5.34 -16.03 6.08
N LYS A 198 -6.44 -16.78 6.21
CA LYS A 198 -7.01 -17.18 7.52
C LYS A 198 -6.02 -18.01 8.33
N MET A 199 -5.35 -18.97 7.69
CA MET A 199 -4.37 -19.82 8.36
C MET A 199 -3.14 -19.03 8.82
N TRP A 200 -2.68 -18.09 8.01
CA TRP A 200 -1.59 -17.19 8.40
C TRP A 200 -1.96 -16.34 9.61
N LEU A 201 -3.16 -15.73 9.59
CA LEU A 201 -3.65 -14.94 10.73
C LEU A 201 -3.75 -15.77 12.00
N LYS A 202 -4.31 -16.98 11.92
CA LYS A 202 -4.41 -17.88 13.07
C LYS A 202 -3.03 -18.11 13.69
N LYS A 203 -2.04 -18.48 12.88
CA LYS A 203 -0.66 -18.70 13.35
C LYS A 203 -0.02 -17.46 13.98
N GLU A 204 -0.26 -16.27 13.41
CA GLU A 204 0.28 -15.02 13.97
C GLU A 204 -0.38 -14.63 15.29
N LEU A 205 -1.67 -14.89 15.45
CA LEU A 205 -2.39 -14.67 16.71
C LEU A 205 -1.90 -15.65 17.80
N GLU A 206 -1.73 -16.93 17.47
CA GLU A 206 -1.19 -17.93 18.40
C GLU A 206 0.22 -17.53 18.89
N LYS A 207 1.10 -17.07 18.00
CA LYS A 207 2.44 -16.57 18.38
C LYS A 207 2.38 -15.39 19.34
N ARG A 208 1.38 -14.51 19.21
CA ARG A 208 1.19 -13.35 20.10
C ARG A 208 0.65 -13.78 21.45
N GLN A 209 -0.32 -14.68 21.50
CA GLN A 209 -0.86 -15.21 22.76
C GLN A 209 0.22 -15.87 23.62
N ILE A 210 1.15 -16.62 23.01
CA ILE A 210 2.29 -17.21 23.71
C ILE A 210 3.24 -16.14 24.27
N LYS A 211 3.32 -14.94 23.65
CA LYS A 211 4.13 -13.82 24.14
C LYS A 211 3.41 -12.96 25.19
N GLU A 212 2.09 -13.06 25.26
CA GLU A 212 1.26 -12.33 26.25
C GLU A 212 1.14 -13.06 27.59
N ASP A 213 1.65 -14.28 27.73
CA ASP A 213 2.00 -14.85 29.04
C ASP A 213 3.23 -14.08 29.58
N ILE A 214 2.98 -12.83 29.98
CA ILE A 214 3.93 -12.01 30.71
C ILE A 214 4.16 -12.75 32.04
N ASN A 215 5.25 -13.49 32.11
CA ASN A 215 5.71 -14.02 33.38
C ASN A 215 6.25 -12.84 34.19
N ILE A 216 5.34 -12.17 34.91
CA ILE A 216 5.73 -11.12 35.83
C ILE A 216 6.34 -11.86 37.01
N PRO A 217 7.65 -11.71 37.30
CA PRO A 217 8.33 -12.43 38.39
C PRO A 217 7.97 -11.81 39.73
N ILE A 218 6.66 -11.73 40.03
CA ILE A 218 6.12 -11.24 41.32
C ILE A 218 5.68 -12.44 42.12
N LYS A 219 6.13 -12.52 43.35
CA LYS A 219 5.76 -13.55 44.34
C LYS A 219 4.97 -12.95 45.48
N VAL A 220 4.17 -13.77 46.14
CA VAL A 220 3.56 -13.39 47.39
C VAL A 220 4.67 -13.02 48.40
N GLY A 221 4.57 -11.87 49.04
CA GLY A 221 5.58 -11.30 49.90
C GLY A 221 6.40 -10.16 49.28
N ASP A 222 6.39 -10.06 47.94
CA ASP A 222 7.11 -8.95 47.27
C ASP A 222 6.44 -7.60 47.56
N VAL A 223 7.26 -6.56 47.62
CA VAL A 223 6.78 -5.19 47.80
C VAL A 223 6.77 -4.48 46.44
N VAL A 224 5.58 -4.10 45.97
CA VAL A 224 5.38 -3.36 44.72
C VAL A 224 4.95 -1.93 44.99
N LYS A 225 5.32 -1.01 44.12
CA LYS A 225 4.83 0.38 44.17
C LYS A 225 3.54 0.50 43.36
N GLY A 226 2.45 0.88 43.98
CA GLY A 226 1.14 1.04 43.38
C GLY A 226 0.46 2.36 43.73
N GLY A 227 -0.79 2.50 43.27
CA GLY A 227 -1.59 3.70 43.42
C GLY A 227 -1.39 4.69 42.26
N LYS A 228 -2.26 5.72 42.21
CA LYS A 228 -2.34 6.70 41.12
C LYS A 228 -1.00 7.39 40.80
N PHE A 229 -0.11 7.52 41.75
CA PHE A 229 1.21 8.15 41.62
C PHE A 229 2.38 7.19 41.81
N LYS A 230 2.14 5.87 41.86
CA LYS A 230 3.17 4.83 42.09
C LYS A 230 4.08 5.05 43.28
N ASN A 231 3.62 5.75 44.31
CA ASN A 231 4.39 6.09 45.52
C ASN A 231 3.98 5.29 46.75
N LYS A 232 2.90 4.50 46.68
CA LYS A 232 2.43 3.67 47.82
C LYS A 232 3.07 2.27 47.70
N SER A 233 3.82 1.86 48.68
CA SER A 233 4.35 0.50 48.79
C SER A 233 3.23 -0.45 49.24
N ILE A 234 3.05 -1.55 48.51
CA ILE A 234 2.03 -2.56 48.76
C ILE A 234 2.72 -3.91 48.79
N THR A 235 2.54 -4.67 49.87
CA THR A 235 3.01 -6.07 49.92
C THR A 235 2.00 -6.97 49.22
N VAL A 236 2.48 -7.78 48.28
CA VAL A 236 1.65 -8.72 47.53
C VAL A 236 1.18 -9.83 48.47
N LYS A 237 -0.11 -9.89 48.76
CA LYS A 237 -0.70 -10.94 49.61
C LYS A 237 -1.27 -12.09 48.80
N LYS A 238 -1.78 -11.80 47.59
CA LYS A 238 -2.36 -12.77 46.69
C LYS A 238 -2.15 -12.37 45.25
N ILE A 239 -1.92 -13.32 44.39
CA ILE A 239 -1.88 -13.17 42.94
C ILE A 239 -3.03 -13.94 42.33
N GLY A 240 -3.82 -13.32 41.48
CA GLY A 240 -4.98 -13.92 40.81
C GLY A 240 -5.14 -13.38 39.37
N LYS A 241 -6.19 -13.82 38.70
CA LYS A 241 -6.64 -13.26 37.42
C LYS A 241 -8.08 -12.78 37.57
N ASN A 242 -8.40 -11.63 36.96
CA ASN A 242 -9.79 -11.17 36.87
C ASN A 242 -10.50 -11.85 35.68
N ASP A 243 -11.81 -11.58 35.51
CA ASP A 243 -12.66 -12.13 34.43
C ASP A 243 -12.20 -11.72 33.02
N LYS A 244 -11.35 -10.71 32.91
CA LYS A 244 -10.74 -10.24 31.65
C LYS A 244 -9.38 -10.89 31.38
N GLY A 245 -8.88 -11.73 32.31
CA GLY A 245 -7.58 -12.39 32.21
C GLY A 245 -6.40 -11.55 32.70
N ASP A 246 -6.63 -10.30 33.22
CA ASP A 246 -5.54 -9.48 33.77
C ASP A 246 -5.06 -10.04 35.09
N ILE A 247 -3.74 -9.97 35.33
CA ILE A 247 -3.15 -10.35 36.62
C ILE A 247 -3.53 -9.32 37.68
N THR A 248 -4.11 -9.78 38.78
CA THR A 248 -4.47 -8.97 39.95
C THR A 248 -3.60 -9.34 41.12
N ILE A 249 -3.18 -8.31 41.87
CA ILE A 249 -2.44 -8.43 43.11
C ILE A 249 -3.18 -7.62 44.22
N ASN A 250 -3.26 -8.14 45.40
CA ASN A 250 -3.85 -7.45 46.59
C ASN A 250 -3.04 -7.70 47.84
#